data_6fb7878d90b432b8b660a77812df1da7
#
_entry.id   6fb7878d90b432b8b660a77812df1da7
#
_cell.length_a   1.000
_cell.length_b   1.000
_cell.length_c   1.000
_cell.angle_alpha   90.00
_cell.angle_beta   90.00
_cell.angle_gamma   90.00
#
_symmetry.space_group_name_H-M   'P 1'
#
loop_
_entity.id
_entity.type
_entity.pdbx_description
1 polymer ?
#
loop_
_entity_poly.entity_id
_entity_poly.type
_entity_poly.pdbx_seq_one_letter_code
_entity_poly.pdbx_strand_id
1 'polypeptide(L)'
;ALSALGFRLLDAAGAPIPSGGQGLLALHAIEPPPTDPLRGKLLTLCADVQNTLLDAARVYAPQKGATPEQTATLVRALERFAEVALRDTGIDLTATVGAGAAGGLAGGLHAYTRAPIVSGIMWLLRHVDWQARLHAADCLITGEGQVDAQTLMGKGVGVLIQQAVAR
;
A
#
# COMPACT_ATOMS: atom_id res chain seq x y z
N ALA A 1 -4.18 10.29 -4.83
CA ALA A 1 -4.66 10.32 -3.43
C ALA A 1 -4.13 11.55 -2.69
N LEU A 2 -2.80 11.73 -2.56
CA LEU A 2 -2.25 12.90 -1.86
C LEU A 2 -2.78 14.22 -2.43
N SER A 3 -2.81 14.36 -3.77
CA SER A 3 -3.36 15.56 -4.42
C SER A 3 -4.85 15.79 -4.07
N ALA A 4 -5.64 14.71 -3.94
CA ALA A 4 -7.04 14.81 -3.53
C ALA A 4 -7.21 15.25 -2.05
N LEU A 5 -6.17 15.04 -1.23
CA LEU A 5 -6.07 15.53 0.13
C LEU A 5 -5.46 16.94 0.22
N GLY A 6 -5.20 17.59 -0.92
CA GLY A 6 -4.67 18.94 -0.98
C GLY A 6 -3.14 19.06 -0.96
N PHE A 7 -2.39 17.94 -0.97
CA PHE A 7 -0.93 17.98 -1.13
C PHE A 7 -0.56 18.39 -2.57
N ARG A 8 0.48 19.19 -2.71
CA ARG A 8 1.02 19.61 -4.00
C ARG A 8 2.29 18.82 -4.28
N LEU A 9 2.31 18.06 -5.38
CA LEU A 9 3.47 17.31 -5.85
C LEU A 9 4.17 18.17 -6.90
N LEU A 10 5.40 18.62 -6.62
CA LEU A 10 6.07 19.65 -7.38
C LEU A 10 7.40 19.15 -7.96
N ASP A 11 7.75 19.64 -9.13
CA ASP A 11 9.06 19.50 -9.74
C ASP A 11 10.08 20.51 -9.16
N ALA A 12 11.31 20.52 -9.68
CA ALA A 12 12.38 21.42 -9.25
C ALA A 12 12.11 22.89 -9.56
N ALA A 13 11.20 23.20 -10.49
CA ALA A 13 10.78 24.56 -10.81
C ALA A 13 9.57 25.02 -9.96
N GLY A 14 9.03 24.16 -9.09
CA GLY A 14 7.85 24.44 -8.28
C GLY A 14 6.53 24.28 -9.04
N ALA A 15 6.57 23.69 -10.23
CA ALA A 15 5.38 23.38 -11.01
C ALA A 15 4.81 21.99 -10.66
N PRO A 16 3.50 21.77 -10.75
CA PRO A 16 2.90 20.45 -10.54
C PRO A 16 3.47 19.42 -11.52
N ILE A 17 3.84 18.23 -10.98
CA ILE A 17 4.31 17.13 -11.83
C ILE A 17 3.19 16.57 -12.70
N PRO A 18 3.49 15.95 -13.87
CA PRO A 18 2.52 15.24 -14.68
C PRO A 18 1.81 14.13 -13.91
N SER A 19 0.54 13.87 -14.24
CA SER A 19 -0.22 12.76 -13.67
C SER A 19 0.34 11.39 -14.11
N GLY A 20 0.18 10.38 -13.25
CA GLY A 20 0.62 9.02 -13.50
C GLY A 20 1.97 8.68 -12.87
N GLY A 21 2.29 7.38 -12.82
CA GLY A 21 3.49 6.87 -12.15
C GLY A 21 4.80 7.46 -12.71
N GLN A 22 4.89 7.63 -14.03
CA GLN A 22 6.07 8.21 -14.68
C GLN A 22 6.31 9.68 -14.26
N GLY A 23 5.25 10.44 -13.93
CA GLY A 23 5.39 11.82 -13.47
C GLY A 23 6.22 11.96 -12.20
N LEU A 24 6.29 10.91 -11.37
CA LEU A 24 7.12 10.89 -10.15
C LEU A 24 8.63 11.03 -10.43
N LEU A 25 9.11 10.77 -11.66
CA LEU A 25 10.50 11.02 -12.04
C LEU A 25 10.90 12.50 -11.89
N ALA A 26 9.96 13.40 -12.10
CA ALA A 26 10.17 14.84 -11.95
C ALA A 26 9.94 15.33 -10.51
N LEU A 27 9.51 14.47 -9.59
CA LEU A 27 9.14 14.87 -8.24
C LEU A 27 10.34 15.44 -7.48
N HIS A 28 10.21 16.66 -6.99
CA HIS A 28 11.20 17.36 -6.18
C HIS A 28 10.72 17.60 -4.74
N ALA A 29 9.47 17.99 -4.57
CA ALA A 29 8.90 18.30 -3.26
C ALA A 29 7.42 17.88 -3.17
N ILE A 30 6.97 17.58 -1.96
CA ILE A 30 5.55 17.37 -1.64
C ILE A 30 5.18 18.34 -0.54
N GLU A 31 4.41 19.36 -0.90
CA GLU A 31 3.94 20.37 0.04
C GLU A 31 2.61 19.94 0.67
N PRO A 32 2.51 19.97 2.00
CA PRO A 32 1.24 19.67 2.68
C PRO A 32 0.20 20.77 2.44
N PRO A 33 -1.10 20.45 2.55
CA PRO A 33 -2.13 21.48 2.59
C PRO A 33 -2.00 22.37 3.84
N PRO A 34 -2.51 23.60 3.81
CA PRO A 34 -2.39 24.56 4.92
C PRO A 34 -3.18 24.14 6.17
N THR A 35 -4.08 23.18 6.03
CA THR A 35 -4.91 22.65 7.13
C THR A 35 -4.81 21.12 7.15
N ASP A 36 -5.10 20.51 8.33
CA ASP A 36 -5.15 19.05 8.46
C ASP A 36 -6.08 18.42 7.40
N PRO A 37 -5.53 17.61 6.46
CA PRO A 37 -6.31 17.01 5.37
C PRO A 37 -7.35 16.01 5.86
N LEU A 38 -7.15 15.43 7.05
CA LEU A 38 -8.06 14.46 7.65
C LEU A 38 -9.09 15.13 8.59
N ARG A 39 -8.91 16.43 8.89
CA ARG A 39 -9.80 17.21 9.77
C ARG A 39 -10.04 16.50 11.12
N GLY A 40 -8.96 15.97 11.72
CA GLY A 40 -9.00 15.24 12.98
C GLY A 40 -9.60 13.83 12.90
N LYS A 41 -9.92 13.32 11.71
CA LYS A 41 -10.40 11.94 11.53
C LYS A 41 -9.26 10.95 11.57
N LEU A 42 -9.49 9.79 12.16
CA LEU A 42 -8.55 8.66 12.11
C LEU A 42 -8.65 7.97 10.77
N LEU A 43 -7.48 7.69 10.19
CA LEU A 43 -7.34 6.91 8.96
C LEU A 43 -6.56 5.63 9.27
N THR A 44 -7.07 4.50 8.82
CA THR A 44 -6.38 3.20 8.86
C THR A 44 -6.30 2.65 7.44
N LEU A 45 -5.12 2.22 7.02
CA LEU A 45 -4.84 1.71 5.68
C LEU A 45 -4.85 0.17 5.73
N CYS A 46 -5.92 -0.43 5.27
CA CYS A 46 -6.06 -1.88 5.19
C CYS A 46 -5.38 -2.39 3.92
N ALA A 47 -4.23 -3.05 4.06
CA ALA A 47 -3.50 -3.66 2.95
C ALA A 47 -3.76 -5.17 2.90
N ASP A 48 -3.89 -5.70 1.69
CA ASP A 48 -4.06 -7.12 1.38
C ASP A 48 -2.75 -7.81 0.95
N VAL A 49 -1.66 -7.03 0.89
CA VAL A 49 -0.33 -7.49 0.50
C VAL A 49 0.72 -6.93 1.45
N GLN A 50 1.85 -7.63 1.57
CA GLN A 50 2.98 -7.23 2.44
C GLN A 50 4.13 -6.59 1.65
N ASN A 51 3.98 -6.44 0.34
CA ASN A 51 5.00 -5.91 -0.55
C ASN A 51 5.43 -4.50 -0.16
N THR A 52 6.72 -4.21 -0.27
CA THR A 52 7.27 -2.87 -0.10
C THR A 52 6.95 -1.98 -1.31
N LEU A 53 7.27 -0.69 -1.22
CA LEU A 53 6.91 0.26 -2.27
C LEU A 53 7.44 -0.15 -3.65
N LEU A 54 8.70 -0.58 -3.76
CA LEU A 54 9.32 -0.90 -5.05
C LEU A 54 8.76 -2.18 -5.68
N ASP A 55 8.27 -3.11 -4.85
CA ASP A 55 7.62 -4.32 -5.34
C ASP A 55 6.32 -4.03 -6.10
N ALA A 56 5.69 -2.87 -5.84
CA ALA A 56 4.51 -2.44 -6.59
C ALA A 56 4.77 -2.36 -8.10
N ALA A 57 5.97 -1.91 -8.50
CA ALA A 57 6.36 -1.91 -9.91
C ALA A 57 6.93 -3.26 -10.35
N ARG A 58 7.83 -3.85 -9.57
CA ARG A 58 8.55 -5.08 -9.95
C ARG A 58 7.63 -6.29 -10.12
N VAL A 59 6.66 -6.44 -9.23
CA VAL A 59 5.77 -7.62 -9.18
C VAL A 59 4.49 -7.38 -9.96
N TYR A 60 3.84 -6.22 -9.77
CA TYR A 60 2.49 -6.02 -10.28
C TYR A 60 2.40 -5.28 -11.61
N ALA A 61 3.39 -4.48 -12.01
CA ALA A 61 3.32 -3.78 -13.28
C ALA A 61 3.37 -4.75 -14.49
N PRO A 62 4.23 -5.80 -14.51
CA PRO A 62 4.21 -6.79 -15.59
C PRO A 62 2.87 -7.52 -15.71
N GLN A 63 2.24 -7.87 -14.58
CA GLN A 63 0.93 -8.54 -14.57
C GLN A 63 -0.19 -7.66 -15.16
N LYS A 64 0.03 -6.34 -15.19
CA LYS A 64 -0.90 -5.36 -15.78
C LYS A 64 -0.51 -4.94 -17.19
N GLY A 65 0.43 -5.66 -17.83
CA GLY A 65 0.84 -5.46 -19.21
C GLY A 65 1.97 -4.46 -19.42
N ALA A 66 2.69 -4.06 -18.37
CA ALA A 66 3.86 -3.19 -18.52
C ALA A 66 5.02 -3.95 -19.18
N THR A 67 5.70 -3.30 -20.15
CA THR A 67 6.93 -3.82 -20.72
C THR A 67 8.09 -3.77 -19.71
N PRO A 68 9.20 -4.49 -19.94
CA PRO A 68 10.38 -4.40 -19.08
C PRO A 68 10.90 -2.95 -18.92
N GLU A 69 10.90 -2.16 -20.01
CA GLU A 69 11.34 -0.76 -20.01
C GLU A 69 10.38 0.12 -19.18
N GLN A 70 9.07 -0.11 -19.31
CA GLN A 70 8.06 0.58 -18.51
C GLN A 70 8.19 0.22 -17.03
N THR A 71 8.42 -1.05 -16.73
CA THR A 71 8.66 -1.53 -15.36
C THR A 71 9.89 -0.86 -14.75
N ALA A 72 11.01 -0.82 -15.47
CA ALA A 72 12.23 -0.15 -15.01
C ALA A 72 12.00 1.37 -14.78
N THR A 73 11.21 2.00 -15.64
CA THR A 73 10.82 3.42 -15.48
C THR A 73 9.98 3.64 -14.23
N LEU A 74 9.00 2.77 -13.97
CA LEU A 74 8.15 2.84 -12.77
C LEU A 74 8.94 2.57 -11.49
N VAL A 75 9.91 1.64 -11.51
CA VAL A 75 10.80 1.41 -10.36
C VAL A 75 11.56 2.70 -10.01
N ARG A 76 12.23 3.34 -10.98
CA ARG A 76 12.93 4.61 -10.75
C ARG A 76 12.00 5.73 -10.25
N ALA A 77 10.77 5.76 -10.76
CA ALA A 77 9.76 6.72 -10.33
C ALA A 77 9.37 6.52 -8.85
N LEU A 78 9.21 5.26 -8.42
CA LEU A 78 8.92 4.93 -7.03
C LEU A 78 10.14 5.12 -6.12
N GLU A 79 11.36 4.86 -6.60
CA GLU A 79 12.61 5.19 -5.90
C GLU A 79 12.67 6.69 -5.63
N ARG A 80 12.39 7.52 -6.65
CA ARG A 80 12.35 8.97 -6.48
C ARG A 80 11.30 9.42 -5.46
N PHE A 81 10.11 8.81 -5.49
CA PHE A 81 9.08 9.08 -4.48
C PHE A 81 9.52 8.67 -3.07
N ALA A 82 10.18 7.51 -2.92
CA ALA A 82 10.69 7.04 -1.63
C ALA A 82 11.76 7.99 -1.06
N GLU A 83 12.69 8.48 -1.89
CA GLU A 83 13.71 9.47 -1.49
C GLU A 83 13.07 10.75 -0.94
N VAL A 84 12.08 11.29 -1.67
CA VAL A 84 11.38 12.50 -1.24
C VAL A 84 10.60 12.24 0.05
N ALA A 85 9.88 11.13 0.14
CA ALA A 85 9.13 10.77 1.35
C ALA A 85 10.06 10.59 2.57
N LEU A 86 11.21 9.91 2.40
CA LEU A 86 12.20 9.74 3.47
C LEU A 86 12.74 11.09 3.95
N ARG A 87 13.13 11.96 3.03
CA ARG A 87 13.61 13.30 3.34
C ARG A 87 12.59 14.14 4.11
N ASP A 88 11.33 14.12 3.64
CA ASP A 88 10.26 15.00 4.16
C ASP A 88 9.66 14.48 5.47
N THR A 89 9.60 13.16 5.64
CA THR A 89 8.83 12.53 6.73
C THR A 89 9.65 11.64 7.66
N GLY A 90 10.87 11.26 7.25
CA GLY A 90 11.70 10.28 7.96
C GLY A 90 11.23 8.82 7.81
N ILE A 91 10.25 8.55 6.93
CA ILE A 91 9.71 7.20 6.73
C ILE A 91 10.35 6.56 5.49
N ASP A 92 11.02 5.42 5.68
CA ASP A 92 11.57 4.61 4.60
C ASP A 92 10.49 3.68 4.02
N LEU A 93 9.92 4.07 2.89
CA LEU A 93 8.90 3.29 2.19
C LEU A 93 9.46 2.04 1.51
N THR A 94 10.78 1.97 1.30
CA THR A 94 11.40 0.78 0.70
C THR A 94 11.51 -0.37 1.70
N ALA A 95 11.51 -0.07 2.99
CA ALA A 95 11.50 -1.04 4.09
C ALA A 95 10.10 -1.22 4.73
N THR A 96 9.15 -0.32 4.41
CA THR A 96 7.82 -0.35 5.04
C THR A 96 6.95 -1.46 4.43
N VAL A 97 6.56 -2.44 5.24
CA VAL A 97 5.68 -3.56 4.86
C VAL A 97 4.30 -3.03 4.48
N GLY A 98 3.79 -3.47 3.33
CA GLY A 98 2.49 -3.04 2.80
C GLY A 98 2.51 -1.69 2.08
N ALA A 99 3.64 -0.98 2.05
CA ALA A 99 3.74 0.32 1.37
C ALA A 99 3.46 0.23 -0.14
N GLY A 100 3.70 -0.95 -0.76
CA GLY A 100 3.43 -1.22 -2.17
C GLY A 100 1.96 -1.47 -2.50
N ALA A 101 1.09 -1.65 -1.51
CA ALA A 101 -0.33 -1.92 -1.74
C ALA A 101 -0.98 -0.86 -2.62
N ALA A 102 -1.80 -1.32 -3.57
CA ALA A 102 -2.47 -0.48 -4.57
C ALA A 102 -1.51 0.45 -5.34
N GLY A 103 -0.31 -0.06 -5.71
CA GLY A 103 0.66 0.68 -6.50
C GLY A 103 1.37 1.80 -5.72
N GLY A 104 1.51 1.67 -4.41
CA GLY A 104 2.13 2.67 -3.53
C GLY A 104 1.15 3.64 -2.88
N LEU A 105 -0.17 3.45 -3.07
CA LEU A 105 -1.20 4.27 -2.43
C LEU A 105 -1.06 4.23 -0.90
N ALA A 106 -0.94 3.02 -0.33
CA ALA A 106 -0.80 2.83 1.11
C ALA A 106 0.48 3.50 1.63
N GLY A 107 1.61 3.31 0.97
CA GLY A 107 2.88 3.95 1.35
C GLY A 107 2.81 5.46 1.33
N GLY A 108 2.25 6.04 0.27
CA GLY A 108 2.10 7.49 0.15
C GLY A 108 1.24 8.09 1.25
N LEU A 109 0.08 7.50 1.51
CA LEU A 109 -0.79 7.95 2.60
C LEU A 109 -0.12 7.75 3.98
N HIS A 110 0.53 6.61 4.21
CA HIS A 110 1.26 6.37 5.46
C HIS A 110 2.30 7.44 5.73
N ALA A 111 3.16 7.75 4.75
CA ALA A 111 4.23 8.73 4.91
C ALA A 111 3.70 10.12 5.29
N TYR A 112 2.67 10.61 4.63
CA TYR A 112 2.22 11.99 4.75
C TYR A 112 1.03 12.21 5.69
N THR A 113 0.34 11.16 6.13
CA THR A 113 -0.76 11.27 7.10
C THR A 113 -0.49 10.55 8.41
N ARG A 114 0.62 9.79 8.50
CA ARG A 114 0.94 8.90 9.63
C ARG A 114 -0.12 7.81 9.89
N ALA A 115 -1.04 7.60 8.97
CA ALA A 115 -2.03 6.52 9.06
C ALA A 115 -1.33 5.15 9.10
N PRO A 116 -1.65 4.26 10.06
CA PRO A 116 -1.05 2.95 10.12
C PRO A 116 -1.46 2.07 8.93
N ILE A 117 -0.50 1.29 8.39
CA ILE A 117 -0.78 0.21 7.45
C ILE A 117 -1.00 -1.06 8.28
N VAL A 118 -2.12 -1.72 8.09
CA VAL A 118 -2.49 -2.95 8.79
C VAL A 118 -2.94 -4.02 7.79
N SER A 119 -2.81 -5.30 8.16
CA SER A 119 -3.42 -6.38 7.37
C SER A 119 -4.94 -6.22 7.35
N GLY A 120 -5.52 -6.07 6.15
CA GLY A 120 -6.97 -5.88 5.98
C GLY A 120 -7.76 -7.05 6.52
N ILE A 121 -7.32 -8.29 6.25
CA ILE A 121 -7.98 -9.48 6.79
C ILE A 121 -7.91 -9.53 8.32
N MET A 122 -6.75 -9.27 8.92
CA MET A 122 -6.62 -9.28 10.39
C MET A 122 -7.44 -8.16 11.04
N TRP A 123 -7.53 -7.00 10.39
CA TRP A 123 -8.40 -5.92 10.85
C TRP A 123 -9.87 -6.35 10.84
N LEU A 124 -10.34 -6.95 9.73
CA LEU A 124 -11.71 -7.46 9.59
C LEU A 124 -12.02 -8.52 10.66
N LEU A 125 -11.13 -9.52 10.84
CA LEU A 125 -11.34 -10.62 11.77
C LEU A 125 -11.52 -10.16 13.21
N ARG A 126 -10.88 -9.04 13.61
CA ARG A 126 -11.06 -8.43 14.93
C ARG A 126 -12.44 -7.79 15.13
N HIS A 127 -13.14 -7.43 14.03
CA HIS A 127 -14.44 -6.75 14.08
C HIS A 127 -15.63 -7.68 13.87
N VAL A 128 -15.40 -8.96 13.56
CA VAL A 128 -16.48 -9.94 13.28
C VAL A 128 -16.56 -11.09 14.27
N ASP A 129 -15.95 -10.94 15.46
CA ASP A 129 -15.91 -11.98 16.51
C ASP A 129 -15.43 -13.35 15.96
N TRP A 130 -14.38 -13.28 15.12
CA TRP A 130 -13.89 -14.42 14.35
C TRP A 130 -13.55 -15.63 15.24
N GLN A 131 -12.88 -15.42 16.36
CA GLN A 131 -12.41 -16.52 17.21
C GLN A 131 -13.57 -17.34 17.77
N ALA A 132 -14.60 -16.68 18.28
CA ALA A 132 -15.79 -17.38 18.77
C ALA A 132 -16.49 -18.17 17.66
N ARG A 133 -16.63 -17.57 16.47
CA ARG A 133 -17.23 -18.25 15.31
C ARG A 133 -16.42 -19.45 14.86
N LEU A 134 -15.09 -19.30 14.77
CA LEU A 134 -14.19 -20.38 14.39
C LEU A 134 -14.26 -21.54 15.40
N HIS A 135 -14.29 -21.24 16.71
CA HIS A 135 -14.40 -22.27 17.75
C HIS A 135 -15.76 -23.00 17.72
N ALA A 136 -16.80 -22.37 17.30
CA ALA A 136 -18.14 -22.98 17.21
C ALA A 136 -18.38 -23.75 15.88
N ALA A 137 -17.49 -23.64 14.90
CA ALA A 137 -17.67 -24.24 13.58
C ALA A 137 -16.97 -25.59 13.49
N ASP A 138 -17.59 -26.59 12.90
CA ASP A 138 -16.98 -27.88 12.56
C ASP A 138 -16.19 -27.84 11.26
N CYS A 139 -16.52 -26.91 10.38
CA CYS A 139 -15.91 -26.76 9.05
C CYS A 139 -15.80 -25.29 8.66
N LEU A 140 -14.67 -24.91 8.08
CA LEU A 140 -14.44 -23.61 7.47
C LEU A 140 -14.40 -23.77 5.95
N ILE A 141 -15.30 -23.09 5.24
CA ILE A 141 -15.30 -23.00 3.77
C ILE A 141 -14.82 -21.62 3.39
N THR A 142 -13.77 -21.55 2.59
CA THR A 142 -13.20 -20.30 2.06
C THR A 142 -12.77 -20.50 0.62
N GLY A 143 -12.53 -19.40 -0.11
CA GLY A 143 -12.09 -19.48 -1.49
C GLY A 143 -11.60 -18.14 -2.03
N GLU A 144 -10.87 -18.21 -3.11
CA GLU A 144 -10.41 -17.06 -3.92
C GLU A 144 -10.35 -17.46 -5.39
N GLY A 145 -10.15 -16.49 -6.30
CA GLY A 145 -10.16 -16.75 -7.75
C GLY A 145 -9.06 -17.69 -8.21
N GLN A 146 -7.90 -17.71 -7.53
CA GLN A 146 -6.79 -18.61 -7.81
C GLN A 146 -6.04 -18.91 -6.52
N VAL A 147 -5.91 -20.18 -6.19
CA VAL A 147 -5.11 -20.67 -5.06
C VAL A 147 -3.69 -20.99 -5.57
N ASP A 148 -2.71 -20.22 -5.16
CA ASP A 148 -1.31 -20.36 -5.55
C ASP A 148 -0.36 -20.00 -4.39
N ALA A 149 0.94 -19.90 -4.65
CA ALA A 149 1.93 -19.55 -3.64
C ALA A 149 1.66 -18.17 -2.98
N GLN A 150 1.00 -17.25 -3.67
CA GLN A 150 0.64 -15.93 -3.10
C GLN A 150 -0.47 -16.03 -2.05
N THR A 151 -1.31 -17.06 -2.09
CA THR A 151 -2.33 -17.33 -1.06
C THR A 151 -1.69 -17.41 0.32
N LEU A 152 -0.51 -18.03 0.43
CA LEU A 152 0.22 -18.20 1.70
C LEU A 152 1.02 -16.94 2.13
N MET A 153 1.11 -15.93 1.27
CA MET A 153 1.84 -14.68 1.54
C MET A 153 1.01 -13.62 2.30
N GLY A 154 0.06 -14.05 3.12
CA GLY A 154 -0.74 -13.15 3.97
C GLY A 154 -2.03 -12.64 3.32
N LYS A 155 -2.45 -13.22 2.18
CA LYS A 155 -3.79 -12.99 1.61
C LYS A 155 -4.88 -13.62 2.50
N GLY A 156 -6.12 -13.15 2.33
CA GLY A 156 -7.24 -13.51 3.19
C GLY A 156 -7.41 -15.00 3.40
N VAL A 157 -7.45 -15.79 2.32
CA VAL A 157 -7.65 -17.26 2.38
C VAL A 157 -6.51 -17.94 3.16
N GLY A 158 -5.25 -17.59 2.88
CA GLY A 158 -4.11 -18.17 3.60
C GLY A 158 -4.14 -17.88 5.10
N VAL A 159 -4.51 -16.65 5.49
CA VAL A 159 -4.69 -16.28 6.89
C VAL A 159 -5.81 -17.07 7.55
N LEU A 160 -6.95 -17.24 6.88
CA LEU A 160 -8.07 -18.03 7.40
C LEU A 160 -7.69 -19.51 7.62
N ILE A 161 -6.97 -20.11 6.66
CA ILE A 161 -6.45 -21.48 6.78
C ILE A 161 -5.50 -21.60 7.97
N GLN A 162 -4.53 -20.69 8.10
CA GLN A 162 -3.58 -20.70 9.23
C GLN A 162 -4.30 -20.58 10.58
N GLN A 163 -5.30 -19.71 10.68
CA GLN A 163 -6.10 -19.56 11.90
C GLN A 163 -6.90 -20.83 12.22
N ALA A 164 -7.44 -21.51 11.20
CA ALA A 164 -8.19 -22.75 11.38
C ALA A 164 -7.30 -23.93 11.80
N VAL A 165 -6.08 -24.02 11.27
CA VAL A 165 -5.11 -25.08 11.61
C VAL A 165 -4.52 -24.86 13.00
N ALA A 166 -4.38 -23.62 13.45
CA ALA A 166 -3.83 -23.25 14.76
C ALA A 166 -4.86 -23.42 15.91
N ARG A 167 -6.09 -23.78 15.61
CA ARG A 167 -7.17 -24.05 16.57
C ARG A 167 -6.96 -25.36 17.32
#